data_ef50612fc322d34274394080283502c8
#
_entry.id   ef50612fc322d34274394080283502c8
#
_cell.length_a   1.000
_cell.length_b   1.000
_cell.length_c   1.000
_cell.angle_alpha   90.00
_cell.angle_beta   90.00
_cell.angle_gamma   90.00
#
_symmetry.space_group_name_H-M   'P 1'
#
loop_
_entity.id
_entity.type
_entity.pdbx_description
1 polymer ?
#
loop_
_entity_poly.entity_id
_entity_poly.type
_entity_poly.pdbx_seq_one_letter_code
_entity_poly.pdbx_strand_id
1 'polypeptide(L)'
;MRVADFHFDLPESLIARHPLAERRASRLLQLDGPSGELRHGQFTDVLEQLRPGDLMVFNNTRVIPARLFGQKASGGKLEVLVERVLDQYRVLAHVRSSKSPKPGSRILIEGGGEAEMVARHDALFELRFAEPVLPLLERVGHMPLPPYIDRPDDEADRERYQTVYAQRAGAVAAPTAGLHFDDELLAAIRAKGVDTAFVTLHVGAGTFQPVRVERIEDHHMHSEWLEVGQDVVDAVAACRARGGRVVAVGTTSVRSLETAARDGELKPFSGDTDIFIYPGRPFHVVDALVTNFHLPESTLLMLVSAFAGYAETMAAYRAAVEQGYRFFSYGDAMFITRNPAPRGPEDLA
;
A
#
# COMPACT_ATOMS: atom_id res chain seq x y z
N MET A 1 -13.99 19.68 -1.51
CA MET A 1 -13.11 19.21 -2.61
C MET A 1 -13.83 18.14 -3.41
N ARG A 2 -13.59 18.09 -4.71
CA ARG A 2 -14.18 17.07 -5.59
C ARG A 2 -13.13 16.03 -5.96
N VAL A 3 -13.58 14.81 -6.15
CA VAL A 3 -12.71 13.71 -6.64
C VAL A 3 -12.09 14.09 -7.99
N ALA A 4 -12.85 14.76 -8.86
CA ALA A 4 -12.39 15.22 -10.17
C ALA A 4 -11.22 16.23 -10.10
N ASP A 5 -11.02 16.92 -8.98
CA ASP A 5 -9.86 17.81 -8.80
C ASP A 5 -8.52 17.05 -8.87
N PHE A 6 -8.54 15.74 -8.58
CA PHE A 6 -7.37 14.86 -8.60
C PHE A 6 -7.24 14.03 -9.89
N HIS A 7 -7.91 14.49 -10.94
CA HIS A 7 -7.78 13.87 -12.25
C HIS A 7 -6.50 14.31 -12.97
N PHE A 8 -5.88 13.37 -13.67
CA PHE A 8 -4.86 13.62 -14.69
C PHE A 8 -4.94 12.54 -15.76
N ASP A 9 -4.52 12.87 -16.97
CA ASP A 9 -4.51 11.92 -18.08
C ASP A 9 -3.33 10.97 -17.93
N LEU A 10 -3.60 9.70 -17.72
CA LEU A 10 -2.59 8.65 -17.60
C LEU A 10 -2.71 7.71 -18.80
N PRO A 11 -1.73 7.72 -19.72
CA PRO A 11 -1.67 6.73 -20.79
C PRO A 11 -1.55 5.31 -20.21
N GLU A 12 -2.38 4.41 -20.68
CA GLU A 12 -2.38 3.01 -20.20
C GLU A 12 -1.02 2.33 -20.39
N SER A 13 -0.28 2.72 -21.44
CA SER A 13 1.06 2.22 -21.73
C SER A 13 2.08 2.49 -20.61
N LEU A 14 1.84 3.48 -19.75
CA LEU A 14 2.71 3.80 -18.61
C LEU A 14 2.44 2.96 -17.36
N ILE A 15 1.35 2.21 -17.34
CA ILE A 15 1.05 1.31 -16.22
C ILE A 15 1.93 0.08 -16.34
N ALA A 16 2.80 -0.13 -15.33
CA ALA A 16 3.72 -1.25 -15.33
C ALA A 16 3.01 -2.56 -15.00
N ARG A 17 3.15 -3.57 -15.86
CA ARG A 17 2.57 -4.91 -15.66
C ARG A 17 3.58 -5.92 -15.15
N HIS A 18 4.87 -5.62 -15.28
CA HIS A 18 5.99 -6.45 -14.83
C HIS A 18 6.99 -5.60 -14.08
N PRO A 19 7.64 -6.17 -13.05
CA PRO A 19 8.74 -5.49 -12.39
C PRO A 19 9.96 -5.44 -13.32
N LEU A 20 10.84 -4.46 -13.10
CA LEU A 20 12.16 -4.45 -13.73
C LEU A 20 13.01 -5.62 -13.23
N ALA A 21 14.07 -5.97 -13.95
CA ALA A 21 14.94 -7.09 -13.57
C ALA A 21 15.52 -6.93 -12.17
N GLU A 22 15.90 -5.70 -11.80
CA GLU A 22 16.43 -5.37 -10.47
C GLU A 22 15.47 -4.43 -9.75
N ARG A 23 15.25 -4.66 -8.45
CA ARG A 23 14.35 -3.83 -7.62
C ARG A 23 14.73 -2.36 -7.62
N ARG A 24 16.02 -2.05 -7.48
CA ARG A 24 16.54 -0.68 -7.40
C ARG A 24 16.76 0.00 -8.76
N ALA A 25 16.43 -0.67 -9.86
CA ALA A 25 16.58 -0.11 -11.21
C ALA A 25 15.48 0.90 -11.58
N SER A 26 14.48 1.10 -10.74
CA SER A 26 13.42 2.08 -10.94
C SER A 26 13.98 3.51 -11.01
N ARG A 27 13.24 4.39 -11.68
CA ARG A 27 13.50 5.82 -11.65
C ARG A 27 12.98 6.42 -10.35
N LEU A 28 13.58 7.52 -9.94
CA LEU A 28 13.17 8.29 -8.77
C LEU A 28 12.92 9.73 -9.19
N LEU A 29 11.69 10.22 -8.96
CA LEU A 29 11.36 11.63 -9.06
C LEU A 29 11.39 12.24 -7.67
N GLN A 30 12.28 13.19 -7.46
CA GLN A 30 12.39 13.91 -6.19
C GLN A 30 11.54 15.18 -6.27
N LEU A 31 10.67 15.37 -5.30
CA LEU A 31 9.84 16.55 -5.13
C LEU A 31 10.17 17.23 -3.81
N ASP A 32 10.70 18.44 -3.89
CA ASP A 32 10.85 19.29 -2.71
C ASP A 32 9.51 19.96 -2.40
N GLY A 33 8.84 19.54 -1.33
CA GLY A 33 7.53 20.07 -0.95
C GLY A 33 7.52 21.58 -0.74
N PRO A 34 8.50 22.16 -0.01
CA PRO A 34 8.56 23.60 0.19
C PRO A 34 8.67 24.45 -1.07
N SER A 35 9.48 24.02 -2.04
CA SER A 35 9.76 24.80 -3.27
C SER A 35 9.02 24.31 -4.51
N GLY A 36 8.56 23.07 -4.51
CA GLY A 36 8.01 22.41 -5.71
C GLY A 36 9.07 22.00 -6.73
N GLU A 37 10.37 22.12 -6.41
CA GLU A 37 11.45 21.75 -7.30
C GLU A 37 11.45 20.24 -7.55
N LEU A 38 11.66 19.86 -8.83
CA LEU A 38 11.72 18.48 -9.27
C LEU A 38 13.13 18.11 -9.69
N ARG A 39 13.57 16.91 -9.32
CA ARG A 39 14.81 16.30 -9.79
C ARG A 39 14.56 14.88 -10.24
N HIS A 40 15.03 14.55 -11.44
CA HIS A 40 14.92 13.21 -12.02
C HIS A 40 16.21 12.42 -11.75
N GLY A 41 16.05 11.15 -11.36
CA GLY A 41 17.19 10.29 -11.09
C GLY A 41 16.82 8.81 -11.08
N GLN A 42 17.67 8.03 -10.45
CA GLN A 42 17.47 6.60 -10.23
C GLN A 42 17.10 6.33 -8.78
N PHE A 43 16.48 5.19 -8.50
CA PHE A 43 16.04 4.89 -7.13
C PHE A 43 17.22 4.86 -6.13
N THR A 44 18.39 4.44 -6.57
CA THR A 44 19.60 4.46 -5.75
C THR A 44 19.99 5.85 -5.25
N ASP A 45 19.52 6.91 -5.90
CA ASP A 45 19.72 8.29 -5.47
C ASP A 45 18.98 8.62 -4.17
N VAL A 46 18.07 7.76 -3.72
CA VAL A 46 17.45 7.89 -2.40
C VAL A 46 18.51 7.95 -1.30
N LEU A 47 19.62 7.23 -1.47
CA LEU A 47 20.71 7.22 -0.52
C LEU A 47 21.33 8.61 -0.32
N GLU A 48 21.41 9.41 -1.38
CA GLU A 48 21.91 10.80 -1.31
C GLU A 48 20.90 11.74 -0.63
N GLN A 49 19.60 11.42 -0.69
CA GLN A 49 18.56 12.21 -0.04
C GLN A 49 18.46 11.97 1.46
N LEU A 50 18.94 10.84 1.92
CA LEU A 50 18.95 10.48 3.33
C LEU A 50 20.16 11.11 4.03
N ARG A 51 19.99 11.45 5.31
CA ARG A 51 21.03 12.05 6.17
C ARG A 51 21.32 11.14 7.35
N PRO A 52 22.58 11.10 7.82
CA PRO A 52 22.86 10.44 9.09
C PRO A 52 21.92 10.96 10.19
N GLY A 53 21.36 10.05 10.96
CA GLY A 53 20.40 10.39 12.01
C GLY A 53 18.93 10.31 11.58
N ASP A 54 18.62 10.21 10.29
CA ASP A 54 17.26 9.94 9.81
C ASP A 54 16.78 8.57 10.27
N LEU A 55 15.48 8.40 10.35
CA LEU A 55 14.80 7.13 10.60
C LEU A 55 13.89 6.79 9.43
N MET A 56 14.11 5.64 8.79
CA MET A 56 13.18 5.10 7.81
C MET A 56 12.20 4.12 8.46
N VAL A 57 10.92 4.30 8.21
CA VAL A 57 9.86 3.42 8.71
C VAL A 57 9.23 2.65 7.56
N PHE A 58 9.34 1.33 7.62
CA PHE A 58 8.85 0.39 6.62
C PHE A 58 7.62 -0.37 7.13
N ASN A 59 6.83 -0.88 6.22
CA ASN A 59 5.73 -1.81 6.51
C ASN A 59 6.22 -3.24 6.26
N ASN A 60 6.31 -4.06 7.30
CA ASN A 60 6.82 -5.43 7.24
C ASN A 60 5.75 -6.49 6.96
N THR A 61 4.57 -6.09 6.51
CA THR A 61 3.54 -7.06 6.15
C THR A 61 4.02 -7.99 5.04
N ARG A 62 3.56 -9.23 5.08
CA ARG A 62 3.79 -10.22 4.03
C ARG A 62 2.49 -10.51 3.28
N VAL A 63 2.55 -10.40 1.96
CA VAL A 63 1.42 -10.75 1.10
C VAL A 63 1.20 -12.25 1.13
N ILE A 64 -0.04 -12.66 1.36
CA ILE A 64 -0.45 -14.06 1.29
C ILE A 64 -0.95 -14.38 -0.12
N PRO A 65 -0.81 -15.62 -0.61
CA PRO A 65 -1.38 -16.04 -1.90
C PRO A 65 -2.91 -16.14 -1.80
N ALA A 66 -3.56 -15.00 -1.74
CA ALA A 66 -4.95 -14.83 -1.27
C ALA A 66 -6.01 -15.22 -2.30
N ARG A 67 -5.63 -15.44 -3.57
CA ARG A 67 -6.58 -15.79 -4.63
C ARG A 67 -6.69 -17.29 -4.80
N LEU A 68 -7.92 -17.79 -4.73
CA LEU A 68 -8.24 -19.20 -4.94
C LEU A 68 -9.26 -19.31 -6.08
N PHE A 69 -9.08 -20.34 -6.90
CA PHE A 69 -10.07 -20.75 -7.88
C PHE A 69 -10.75 -22.02 -7.38
N GLY A 70 -12.00 -22.21 -7.75
CA GLY A 70 -12.74 -23.38 -7.33
C GLY A 70 -14.10 -23.46 -7.99
N GLN A 71 -14.93 -24.31 -7.41
CA GLN A 71 -16.32 -24.48 -7.86
C GLN A 71 -17.21 -24.76 -6.65
N LYS A 72 -18.46 -24.39 -6.81
CA LYS A 72 -19.51 -24.80 -5.86
C LYS A 72 -19.72 -26.32 -5.99
N ALA A 73 -20.15 -26.95 -4.90
CA ALA A 73 -20.53 -28.37 -4.94
C ALA A 73 -21.55 -28.67 -6.04
N SER A 74 -22.39 -27.70 -6.42
CA SER A 74 -23.34 -27.76 -7.54
C SER A 74 -22.67 -27.63 -8.92
N GLY A 75 -21.37 -27.36 -9.02
CA GLY A 75 -20.58 -27.32 -10.26
C GLY A 75 -20.30 -25.92 -10.84
N GLY A 76 -20.88 -24.85 -10.30
CA GLY A 76 -20.62 -23.48 -10.76
C GLY A 76 -19.21 -23.02 -10.39
N LYS A 77 -18.45 -22.47 -11.35
CA LYS A 77 -17.12 -21.91 -11.11
C LYS A 77 -17.19 -20.68 -10.22
N LEU A 78 -16.16 -20.50 -9.38
CA LEU A 78 -16.01 -19.30 -8.57
C LEU A 78 -14.54 -18.95 -8.35
N GLU A 79 -14.32 -17.70 -7.97
CA GLU A 79 -13.05 -17.15 -7.56
C GLU A 79 -13.21 -16.56 -6.17
N VAL A 80 -12.27 -16.88 -5.29
CA VAL A 80 -12.21 -16.36 -3.92
C VAL A 80 -10.98 -15.48 -3.80
N LEU A 81 -11.17 -14.26 -3.31
CA LEU A 81 -10.07 -13.39 -2.91
C LEU A 81 -10.20 -13.12 -1.40
N VAL A 82 -9.30 -13.69 -0.63
CA VAL A 82 -9.26 -13.47 0.81
C VAL A 82 -8.97 -11.99 1.09
N GLU A 83 -9.83 -11.35 1.88
CA GLU A 83 -9.65 -9.97 2.33
C GLU A 83 -8.98 -9.92 3.70
N ARG A 84 -9.41 -10.79 4.61
CA ARG A 84 -8.91 -10.83 5.99
C ARG A 84 -8.95 -12.26 6.53
N VAL A 85 -7.86 -12.67 7.15
CA VAL A 85 -7.81 -13.92 7.91
C VAL A 85 -8.35 -13.63 9.32
N LEU A 86 -9.44 -14.30 9.71
CA LEU A 86 -10.08 -14.10 11.00
C LEU A 86 -9.44 -14.95 12.10
N ASP A 87 -9.16 -16.21 11.76
CA ASP A 87 -8.50 -17.17 12.65
C ASP A 87 -7.85 -18.28 11.81
N GLN A 88 -7.42 -19.35 12.44
CA GLN A 88 -6.74 -20.47 11.77
C GLN A 88 -7.53 -21.09 10.61
N TYR A 89 -8.87 -21.05 10.67
CA TYR A 89 -9.75 -21.74 9.70
C TYR A 89 -10.70 -20.80 8.96
N ARG A 90 -10.90 -19.57 9.41
CA ARG A 90 -11.90 -18.66 8.86
C ARG A 90 -11.30 -17.43 8.24
N VAL A 91 -11.93 -16.99 7.15
CA VAL A 91 -11.58 -15.76 6.45
C VAL A 91 -12.83 -14.95 6.13
N LEU A 92 -12.63 -13.65 5.91
CA LEU A 92 -13.54 -12.81 5.12
C LEU A 92 -12.99 -12.72 3.72
N ALA A 93 -13.82 -12.90 2.72
CA ALA A 93 -13.39 -12.95 1.32
C ALA A 93 -14.41 -12.32 0.37
N HIS A 94 -13.89 -11.83 -0.75
CA HIS A 94 -14.69 -11.56 -1.94
C HIS A 94 -14.89 -12.87 -2.68
N VAL A 95 -16.13 -13.15 -3.10
CA VAL A 95 -16.46 -14.33 -3.91
C VAL A 95 -17.10 -13.87 -5.20
N ARG A 96 -16.48 -14.23 -6.30
CA ARG A 96 -16.99 -13.95 -7.64
C ARG A 96 -17.54 -15.22 -8.27
N SER A 97 -18.83 -15.23 -8.58
CA SER A 97 -19.52 -16.35 -9.20
C SER A 97 -20.78 -15.85 -9.90
N SER A 98 -21.36 -16.66 -10.80
CA SER A 98 -22.61 -16.32 -11.49
C SER A 98 -23.79 -16.20 -10.52
N LYS A 99 -23.81 -17.05 -9.50
CA LYS A 99 -24.76 -17.01 -8.37
C LYS A 99 -23.99 -17.11 -7.08
N SER A 100 -24.23 -16.19 -6.16
CA SER A 100 -23.56 -16.20 -4.85
C SER A 100 -23.85 -17.49 -4.08
N PRO A 101 -22.81 -18.08 -3.45
CA PRO A 101 -23.03 -19.22 -2.57
C PRO A 101 -23.91 -18.81 -1.38
N LYS A 102 -24.75 -19.73 -0.93
CA LYS A 102 -25.61 -19.55 0.23
C LYS A 102 -24.93 -20.10 1.49
N PRO A 103 -25.33 -19.64 2.69
CA PRO A 103 -24.85 -20.24 3.93
C PRO A 103 -25.06 -21.76 3.95
N GLY A 104 -24.00 -22.50 4.37
CA GLY A 104 -23.97 -23.97 4.33
C GLY A 104 -23.46 -24.56 3.02
N SER A 105 -23.27 -23.75 1.97
CA SER A 105 -22.75 -24.23 0.68
C SER A 105 -21.28 -24.64 0.81
N ARG A 106 -20.94 -25.75 0.14
CA ARG A 106 -19.55 -26.22 0.04
C ARG A 106 -18.87 -25.66 -1.21
N ILE A 107 -17.62 -25.30 -1.05
CA ILE A 107 -16.74 -24.80 -2.10
C ILE A 107 -15.56 -25.77 -2.21
N LEU A 108 -15.34 -26.29 -3.41
CA LEU A 108 -14.22 -27.16 -3.73
C LEU A 108 -13.11 -26.31 -4.33
N ILE A 109 -11.94 -26.33 -3.72
CA ILE A 109 -10.80 -25.51 -4.13
C ILE A 109 -9.96 -26.26 -5.18
N GLU A 110 -9.62 -25.57 -6.27
CA GLU A 110 -8.73 -26.10 -7.30
C GLU A 110 -7.34 -26.35 -6.70
N GLY A 111 -6.80 -27.53 -6.96
CA GLY A 111 -5.54 -27.99 -6.37
C GLY A 111 -5.71 -28.75 -5.06
N GLY A 112 -6.91 -28.81 -4.52
CA GLY A 112 -7.25 -29.54 -3.29
C GLY A 112 -7.62 -28.62 -2.15
N GLY A 113 -8.58 -29.08 -1.38
CA GLY A 113 -9.11 -28.34 -0.23
C GLY A 113 -10.60 -28.01 -0.39
N GLU A 114 -11.20 -27.63 0.70
CA GLU A 114 -12.63 -27.43 0.80
C GLU A 114 -12.94 -26.31 1.79
N ALA A 115 -13.96 -25.52 1.48
CA ALA A 115 -14.49 -24.50 2.36
C ALA A 115 -16.01 -24.54 2.42
N GLU A 116 -16.55 -24.01 3.52
CA GLU A 116 -17.98 -23.80 3.71
C GLU A 116 -18.27 -22.31 3.78
N MET A 117 -19.29 -21.87 3.07
CA MET A 117 -19.83 -20.52 3.22
C MET A 117 -20.63 -20.46 4.51
N VAL A 118 -20.16 -19.68 5.49
CA VAL A 118 -20.74 -19.62 6.84
C VAL A 118 -21.76 -18.50 6.95
N ALA A 119 -21.38 -17.29 6.54
CA ALA A 119 -22.21 -16.10 6.69
C ALA A 119 -21.82 -15.05 5.64
N ARG A 120 -22.70 -14.08 5.47
CA ARG A 120 -22.43 -12.91 4.64
C ARG A 120 -22.38 -11.67 5.51
N HIS A 121 -21.34 -10.85 5.30
CA HIS A 121 -21.14 -9.58 6.00
C HIS A 121 -21.02 -8.47 4.92
N ASP A 122 -22.12 -7.80 4.60
CA ASP A 122 -22.23 -6.82 3.50
C ASP A 122 -21.79 -7.43 2.15
N ALA A 123 -20.70 -6.93 1.58
CA ALA A 123 -20.15 -7.44 0.32
C ALA A 123 -19.20 -8.64 0.51
N LEU A 124 -18.81 -8.96 1.73
CA LEU A 124 -17.87 -10.02 2.05
C LEU A 124 -18.56 -11.30 2.50
N PHE A 125 -17.90 -12.42 2.23
CA PHE A 125 -18.35 -13.76 2.64
C PHE A 125 -17.42 -14.28 3.73
N GLU A 126 -17.99 -14.79 4.81
CA GLU A 126 -17.22 -15.55 5.78
C GLU A 126 -17.14 -17.00 5.32
N LEU A 127 -15.92 -17.49 5.12
CA LEU A 127 -15.63 -18.85 4.70
C LEU A 127 -14.88 -19.58 5.80
N ARG A 128 -15.24 -20.85 6.04
CA ARG A 128 -14.51 -21.76 6.94
C ARG A 128 -13.88 -22.85 6.11
N PHE A 129 -12.57 -23.01 6.24
CA PHE A 129 -11.82 -24.06 5.57
C PHE A 129 -11.73 -25.30 6.43
N ALA A 130 -11.67 -26.47 5.77
CA ALA A 130 -11.52 -27.77 6.46
C ALA A 130 -10.13 -27.96 7.07
N GLU A 131 -9.15 -27.19 6.60
CA GLU A 131 -7.76 -27.20 7.08
C GLU A 131 -7.27 -25.79 7.37
N PRO A 132 -6.12 -25.61 8.05
CA PRO A 132 -5.59 -24.27 8.33
C PRO A 132 -5.39 -23.44 7.06
N VAL A 133 -5.86 -22.19 7.10
CA VAL A 133 -5.95 -21.30 5.92
C VAL A 133 -4.59 -20.99 5.33
N LEU A 134 -3.63 -20.55 6.15
CA LEU A 134 -2.34 -20.10 5.62
C LEU A 134 -1.56 -21.21 4.92
N PRO A 135 -1.43 -22.41 5.47
CA PRO A 135 -0.82 -23.53 4.73
C PRO A 135 -1.55 -23.90 3.44
N LEU A 136 -2.89 -23.84 3.45
CA LEU A 136 -3.69 -24.09 2.23
C LEU A 136 -3.36 -23.05 1.16
N LEU A 137 -3.36 -21.76 1.50
CA LEU A 137 -3.04 -20.69 0.56
C LEU A 137 -1.64 -20.84 -0.01
N GLU A 138 -0.65 -21.17 0.81
CA GLU A 138 0.72 -21.39 0.32
C GLU A 138 0.80 -22.56 -0.70
N ARG A 139 -0.02 -23.59 -0.53
CA ARG A 139 -0.03 -24.76 -1.40
C ARG A 139 -0.77 -24.53 -2.72
N VAL A 140 -1.95 -23.91 -2.68
CA VAL A 140 -2.85 -23.82 -3.85
C VAL A 140 -3.28 -22.39 -4.20
N GLY A 141 -2.89 -21.40 -3.41
CA GLY A 141 -3.23 -19.99 -3.63
C GLY A 141 -2.39 -19.35 -4.73
N HIS A 142 -2.93 -18.27 -5.27
CA HIS A 142 -2.28 -17.42 -6.27
C HIS A 142 -2.00 -16.04 -5.68
N MET A 143 -0.89 -15.43 -6.12
CA MET A 143 -0.58 -14.05 -5.70
C MET A 143 -1.68 -13.11 -6.17
N PRO A 144 -2.20 -12.26 -5.28
CA PRO A 144 -3.33 -11.39 -5.59
C PRO A 144 -2.87 -10.12 -6.31
N LEU A 145 -2.40 -10.26 -7.53
CA LEU A 145 -1.96 -9.11 -8.33
C LEU A 145 -3.10 -8.10 -8.50
N PRO A 146 -2.80 -6.80 -8.49
CA PRO A 146 -3.80 -5.77 -8.73
C PRO A 146 -4.52 -5.96 -10.06
N PRO A 147 -5.81 -5.59 -10.15
CA PRO A 147 -6.62 -5.82 -11.37
C PRO A 147 -6.05 -5.18 -12.63
N TYR A 148 -5.34 -4.05 -12.51
CA TYR A 148 -4.77 -3.34 -13.65
C TYR A 148 -3.53 -4.02 -14.24
N ILE A 149 -2.95 -5.03 -13.59
CA ILE A 149 -1.84 -5.83 -14.13
C ILE A 149 -2.35 -6.75 -15.22
N ASP A 150 -3.62 -7.12 -15.23
CA ASP A 150 -4.33 -7.84 -16.29
C ASP A 150 -3.53 -8.97 -16.94
N ARG A 151 -2.96 -9.82 -16.11
CA ARG A 151 -2.34 -11.10 -16.48
C ARG A 151 -2.42 -12.06 -15.30
N PRO A 152 -2.33 -13.37 -15.54
CA PRO A 152 -2.18 -14.33 -14.44
C PRO A 152 -0.89 -14.04 -13.66
N ASP A 153 -0.89 -14.42 -12.39
CA ASP A 153 0.33 -14.45 -11.60
C ASP A 153 1.26 -15.57 -12.13
N ASP A 154 2.56 -15.36 -11.97
CA ASP A 154 3.57 -16.36 -12.23
C ASP A 154 4.43 -16.62 -10.99
N GLU A 155 5.36 -17.58 -11.07
CA GLU A 155 6.19 -17.93 -9.93
C GLU A 155 7.08 -16.76 -9.48
N ALA A 156 7.52 -15.92 -10.41
CA ALA A 156 8.34 -14.75 -10.10
C ALA A 156 7.57 -13.73 -9.24
N ASP A 157 6.26 -13.63 -9.37
CA ASP A 157 5.46 -12.72 -8.56
C ASP A 157 5.47 -13.09 -7.07
N ARG A 158 5.65 -14.36 -6.72
CA ARG A 158 5.76 -14.78 -5.31
C ARG A 158 6.93 -14.10 -4.60
N GLU A 159 8.02 -13.84 -5.30
CA GLU A 159 9.16 -13.11 -4.80
C GLU A 159 9.04 -11.60 -5.05
N ARG A 160 8.65 -11.22 -6.25
CA ARG A 160 8.71 -9.81 -6.68
C ARG A 160 7.54 -8.97 -6.21
N TYR A 161 6.36 -9.55 -6.00
CA TYR A 161 5.22 -8.87 -5.35
C TYR A 161 5.30 -9.03 -3.83
N GLN A 162 6.51 -8.86 -3.30
CA GLN A 162 6.86 -9.01 -1.90
C GLN A 162 8.08 -8.17 -1.58
N THR A 163 8.11 -7.49 -0.44
CA THR A 163 9.32 -6.79 0.01
C THR A 163 10.37 -7.80 0.52
N VAL A 164 11.64 -7.44 0.45
CA VAL A 164 12.73 -8.32 0.94
C VAL A 164 12.71 -8.47 2.47
N TYR A 165 12.02 -7.58 3.18
CA TYR A 165 11.86 -7.61 4.64
C TYR A 165 10.47 -8.06 5.09
N ALA A 166 9.66 -8.60 4.18
CA ALA A 166 8.31 -9.09 4.52
C ALA A 166 8.38 -10.17 5.59
N GLN A 167 7.59 -10.02 6.65
CA GLN A 167 7.67 -10.88 7.83
C GLN A 167 6.32 -11.36 8.32
N ARG A 168 5.36 -10.45 8.53
CA ARG A 168 4.07 -10.78 9.14
C ARG A 168 3.00 -10.98 8.08
N ALA A 169 2.58 -12.23 7.87
CA ALA A 169 1.58 -12.62 6.88
C ALA A 169 0.20 -12.03 7.18
N GLY A 170 -0.51 -11.56 6.16
CA GLY A 170 -1.87 -11.05 6.31
C GLY A 170 -2.30 -10.06 5.25
N ALA A 171 -1.39 -9.50 4.47
CA ALA A 171 -1.74 -8.58 3.40
C ALA A 171 -2.23 -9.30 2.15
N VAL A 172 -3.13 -8.65 1.43
CA VAL A 172 -3.60 -9.10 0.11
C VAL A 172 -3.14 -8.15 -1.01
N ALA A 173 -2.41 -7.12 -0.65
CA ALA A 173 -1.70 -6.24 -1.58
C ALA A 173 -0.34 -5.87 -0.98
N ALA A 174 0.67 -5.71 -1.83
CA ALA A 174 2.01 -5.37 -1.39
C ALA A 174 2.11 -3.88 -0.98
N PRO A 175 2.93 -3.56 0.05
CA PRO A 175 3.34 -2.18 0.31
C PRO A 175 4.39 -1.76 -0.74
N THR A 176 3.92 -1.27 -1.87
CA THR A 176 4.66 -1.22 -3.14
C THR A 176 5.90 -0.35 -3.14
N ALA A 177 5.95 0.72 -2.35
CA ALA A 177 7.16 1.54 -2.23
C ALA A 177 8.36 0.74 -1.69
N GLY A 178 8.10 -0.25 -0.87
CA GLY A 178 9.13 -1.15 -0.34
C GLY A 178 9.74 -2.09 -1.39
N LEU A 179 9.04 -2.31 -2.51
CA LEU A 179 9.50 -3.22 -3.57
C LEU A 179 10.79 -2.78 -4.27
N HIS A 180 11.14 -1.49 -4.17
CA HIS A 180 12.35 -0.94 -4.77
C HIS A 180 13.63 -1.24 -3.97
N PHE A 181 13.49 -1.66 -2.71
CA PHE A 181 14.62 -1.91 -1.81
C PHE A 181 15.09 -3.36 -1.94
N ASP A 182 16.40 -3.52 -2.08
CA ASP A 182 17.08 -4.80 -1.94
C ASP A 182 17.93 -4.80 -0.67
N ASP A 183 18.49 -5.94 -0.30
CA ASP A 183 19.30 -6.07 0.92
C ASP A 183 20.56 -5.24 0.86
N GLU A 184 21.17 -5.09 -0.32
CA GLU A 184 22.37 -4.27 -0.51
C GLU A 184 22.08 -2.78 -0.28
N LEU A 185 20.96 -2.26 -0.81
CA LEU A 185 20.56 -0.87 -0.60
C LEU A 185 20.22 -0.61 0.87
N LEU A 186 19.50 -1.54 1.52
CA LEU A 186 19.21 -1.43 2.95
C LEU A 186 20.47 -1.40 3.79
N ALA A 187 21.47 -2.24 3.47
CA ALA A 187 22.76 -2.24 4.15
C ALA A 187 23.49 -0.90 3.96
N ALA A 188 23.49 -0.35 2.76
CA ALA A 188 24.10 0.96 2.47
C ALA A 188 23.42 2.11 3.24
N ILE A 189 22.10 2.06 3.37
CA ILE A 189 21.32 3.03 4.15
C ILE A 189 21.74 3.00 5.62
N ARG A 190 21.80 1.81 6.21
CA ARG A 190 22.25 1.63 7.60
C ARG A 190 23.69 2.07 7.80
N ALA A 191 24.57 1.76 6.85
CA ALA A 191 25.97 2.16 6.87
C ALA A 191 26.15 3.69 6.84
N LYS A 192 25.22 4.42 6.24
CA LYS A 192 25.19 5.88 6.23
C LYS A 192 24.78 6.48 7.59
N GLY A 193 24.33 5.68 8.52
CA GLY A 193 23.85 6.15 9.83
C GLY A 193 22.35 6.46 9.87
N VAL A 194 21.58 5.87 8.96
CA VAL A 194 20.13 5.95 8.95
C VAL A 194 19.56 4.73 9.68
N ASP A 195 18.76 4.98 10.70
CA ASP A 195 18.08 3.92 11.44
C ASP A 195 16.85 3.41 10.67
N THR A 196 16.44 2.20 10.97
CA THR A 196 15.25 1.57 10.38
C THR A 196 14.31 1.06 11.47
N ALA A 197 13.02 1.19 11.23
CA ALA A 197 11.96 0.66 12.09
C ALA A 197 10.83 0.10 11.24
N PHE A 198 10.01 -0.78 11.82
CA PHE A 198 8.95 -1.48 11.10
C PHE A 198 7.61 -1.33 11.82
N VAL A 199 6.63 -0.90 11.04
CA VAL A 199 5.21 -1.03 11.39
C VAL A 199 4.64 -2.23 10.65
N THR A 200 3.45 -2.68 11.05
CA THR A 200 2.70 -3.69 10.31
C THR A 200 1.34 -3.11 9.94
N LEU A 201 1.01 -3.08 8.67
CA LEU A 201 -0.33 -2.79 8.18
C LEU A 201 -0.66 -3.83 7.11
N HIS A 202 -1.72 -4.59 7.34
CA HIS A 202 -2.19 -5.58 6.38
C HIS A 202 -3.06 -4.90 5.32
N VAL A 203 -2.46 -4.65 4.16
CA VAL A 203 -3.14 -3.96 3.04
C VAL A 203 -4.24 -4.84 2.50
N GLY A 204 -5.45 -4.33 2.45
CA GLY A 204 -6.61 -5.02 1.90
C GLY A 204 -6.84 -4.73 0.41
N ALA A 205 -7.70 -5.53 -0.22
CA ALA A 205 -8.06 -5.36 -1.63
C ALA A 205 -8.82 -4.06 -1.90
N GLY A 206 -9.38 -3.44 -0.88
CA GLY A 206 -10.06 -2.14 -0.97
C GLY A 206 -9.18 -1.03 -1.53
N THR A 207 -7.85 -1.14 -1.41
CA THR A 207 -6.90 -0.17 -1.98
C THR A 207 -7.00 -0.04 -3.51
N PHE A 208 -7.55 -1.06 -4.19
CA PHE A 208 -7.73 -1.06 -5.63
C PHE A 208 -9.13 -0.63 -6.08
N GLN A 209 -10.04 -0.37 -5.14
CA GLN A 209 -11.39 0.07 -5.48
C GLN A 209 -11.39 1.57 -5.80
N PRO A 210 -12.03 1.98 -6.91
CA PRO A 210 -12.14 3.39 -7.26
C PRO A 210 -13.02 4.13 -6.25
N VAL A 211 -12.73 5.42 -6.07
CA VAL A 211 -13.60 6.33 -5.34
C VAL A 211 -14.87 6.58 -6.18
N ARG A 212 -16.05 6.33 -5.61
CA ARG A 212 -17.33 6.35 -6.34
C ARG A 212 -18.23 7.50 -5.93
N VAL A 213 -17.72 8.46 -5.19
CA VAL A 213 -18.45 9.65 -4.77
C VAL A 213 -17.94 10.87 -5.54
N GLU A 214 -18.73 11.92 -5.61
CA GLU A 214 -18.34 13.17 -6.25
C GLU A 214 -17.46 14.03 -5.34
N ARG A 215 -17.82 14.11 -4.06
CA ARG A 215 -17.07 14.86 -3.04
C ARG A 215 -16.24 13.93 -2.19
N ILE A 216 -14.99 14.30 -1.96
CA ILE A 216 -14.07 13.45 -1.18
C ILE A 216 -14.54 13.26 0.26
N GLU A 217 -15.23 14.25 0.83
CA GLU A 217 -15.75 14.19 2.19
C GLU A 217 -16.81 13.10 2.39
N ASP A 218 -17.45 12.65 1.30
CA ASP A 218 -18.47 11.59 1.31
C ASP A 218 -17.87 10.18 1.15
N HIS A 219 -16.57 10.09 0.89
CA HIS A 219 -15.89 8.80 0.75
C HIS A 219 -15.58 8.17 2.10
N HIS A 220 -15.87 6.87 2.20
CA HIS A 220 -15.53 6.05 3.35
C HIS A 220 -14.39 5.10 3.01
N MET A 221 -13.29 5.18 3.77
CA MET A 221 -12.15 4.30 3.60
C MET A 221 -12.46 2.90 4.12
N HIS A 222 -11.92 1.89 3.44
CA HIS A 222 -11.91 0.53 3.96
C HIS A 222 -11.07 0.43 5.22
N SER A 223 -11.55 -0.37 6.16
CA SER A 223 -10.84 -0.63 7.40
C SER A 223 -9.71 -1.63 7.17
N GLU A 224 -8.53 -1.32 7.68
CA GLU A 224 -7.35 -2.18 7.62
C GLU A 224 -6.73 -2.29 9.01
N TRP A 225 -6.20 -3.48 9.34
CA TRP A 225 -5.52 -3.69 10.62
C TRP A 225 -4.07 -3.23 10.55
N LEU A 226 -3.64 -2.54 11.60
CA LEU A 226 -2.25 -2.12 11.76
C LEU A 226 -1.75 -2.24 13.19
N GLU A 227 -0.44 -2.28 13.32
CA GLU A 227 0.26 -2.22 14.61
C GLU A 227 1.49 -1.32 14.52
N VAL A 228 1.57 -0.39 15.45
CA VAL A 228 2.74 0.44 15.73
C VAL A 228 3.20 0.07 17.12
N GLY A 229 4.36 -0.58 17.25
CA GLY A 229 4.89 -1.02 18.53
C GLY A 229 5.62 0.09 19.30
N GLN A 230 5.92 -0.20 20.58
CA GLN A 230 6.70 0.72 21.41
C GLN A 230 8.09 0.97 20.85
N ASP A 231 8.69 -0.02 20.18
CA ASP A 231 9.99 0.10 19.51
C ASP A 231 9.99 1.20 18.45
N VAL A 232 8.92 1.34 17.70
CA VAL A 232 8.77 2.41 16.70
C VAL A 232 8.60 3.77 17.38
N VAL A 233 7.79 3.85 18.42
CA VAL A 233 7.60 5.08 19.20
C VAL A 233 8.94 5.56 19.77
N ASP A 234 9.73 4.64 20.35
CA ASP A 234 11.05 4.95 20.91
C ASP A 234 12.04 5.38 19.82
N ALA A 235 12.01 4.72 18.66
CA ALA A 235 12.87 5.06 17.53
C ALA A 235 12.54 6.48 16.98
N VAL A 236 11.28 6.84 16.87
CA VAL A 236 10.85 8.19 16.46
C VAL A 236 11.30 9.23 17.47
N ALA A 237 11.12 8.98 18.77
CA ALA A 237 11.56 9.88 19.83
C ALA A 237 13.08 10.11 19.78
N ALA A 238 13.87 9.04 19.63
CA ALA A 238 15.31 9.11 19.50
C ALA A 238 15.74 9.87 18.22
N CYS A 239 15.07 9.64 17.12
CA CYS A 239 15.30 10.35 15.86
C CYS A 239 15.10 11.88 16.04
N ARG A 240 14.01 12.27 16.65
CA ARG A 240 13.72 13.69 16.92
C ARG A 240 14.68 14.32 17.89
N ALA A 241 15.09 13.60 18.92
CA ALA A 241 16.04 14.09 19.91
C ALA A 241 17.41 14.43 19.30
N ARG A 242 17.80 13.74 18.22
CA ARG A 242 19.06 14.03 17.49
C ARG A 242 18.89 14.94 16.29
N GLY A 243 17.68 15.50 16.07
CA GLY A 243 17.39 16.40 14.95
C GLY A 243 17.21 15.70 13.61
N GLY A 244 17.01 14.39 13.60
CA GLY A 244 16.76 13.59 12.40
C GLY A 244 15.33 13.71 11.87
N ARG A 245 15.12 13.17 10.67
CA ARG A 245 13.81 13.16 10.00
C ARG A 245 13.21 11.75 10.03
N VAL A 246 11.89 11.69 10.16
CA VAL A 246 11.13 10.44 9.99
C VAL A 246 10.74 10.32 8.52
N VAL A 247 11.31 9.34 7.83
CA VAL A 247 11.07 9.04 6.42
C VAL A 247 10.18 7.81 6.32
N ALA A 248 8.93 8.00 5.92
CA ALA A 248 8.00 6.89 5.72
C ALA A 248 8.23 6.27 4.35
N VAL A 249 8.34 4.94 4.31
CA VAL A 249 8.40 4.18 3.07
C VAL A 249 7.02 3.61 2.79
N GLY A 250 6.34 4.23 1.84
CA GLY A 250 4.98 3.90 1.43
C GLY A 250 3.89 4.64 2.19
N THR A 251 2.75 4.78 1.53
CA THR A 251 1.55 5.40 2.11
C THR A 251 0.99 4.58 3.27
N THR A 252 1.26 3.27 3.31
CA THR A 252 0.87 2.41 4.43
C THR A 252 1.63 2.75 5.72
N SER A 253 2.92 3.07 5.61
CA SER A 253 3.70 3.54 6.76
C SER A 253 3.22 4.92 7.23
N VAL A 254 2.88 5.81 6.31
CA VAL A 254 2.26 7.10 6.63
C VAL A 254 0.97 6.90 7.41
N ARG A 255 0.06 6.11 6.88
CA ARG A 255 -1.26 5.87 7.51
C ARG A 255 -1.11 5.21 8.88
N SER A 256 -0.15 4.31 9.05
CA SER A 256 0.14 3.66 10.33
C SER A 256 0.62 4.66 11.38
N LEU A 257 1.64 5.45 11.04
CA LEU A 257 2.21 6.44 11.95
C LEU A 257 1.22 7.54 12.31
N GLU A 258 0.49 8.07 11.32
CA GLU A 258 -0.47 9.14 11.55
C GLU A 258 -1.73 8.65 12.28
N THR A 259 -2.14 7.40 12.12
CA THR A 259 -3.19 6.80 12.95
C THR A 259 -2.75 6.73 14.40
N ALA A 260 -1.53 6.25 14.66
CA ALA A 260 -0.99 6.13 16.01
C ALA A 260 -0.72 7.48 16.68
N ALA A 261 -0.65 8.57 15.91
CA ALA A 261 -0.42 9.93 16.37
C ALA A 261 -1.65 10.85 16.21
N ARG A 262 -2.83 10.27 16.00
CA ARG A 262 -4.07 11.05 15.72
C ARG A 262 -4.43 12.07 16.80
N ASP A 263 -4.01 11.85 18.02
CA ASP A 263 -4.24 12.77 19.15
C ASP A 263 -3.11 13.82 19.31
N GLY A 264 -2.19 13.89 18.33
CA GLY A 264 -1.06 14.83 18.31
C GLY A 264 0.25 14.27 18.86
N GLU A 265 0.22 13.12 19.52
CA GLU A 265 1.38 12.43 20.07
C GLU A 265 1.42 10.97 19.60
N LEU A 266 2.59 10.52 19.14
CA LEU A 266 2.77 9.13 18.72
C LEU A 266 2.76 8.20 19.93
N LYS A 267 1.84 7.24 19.91
CA LYS A 267 1.69 6.21 20.94
C LYS A 267 1.63 4.83 20.29
N PRO A 268 1.96 3.76 21.01
CA PRO A 268 1.71 2.41 20.51
C PRO A 268 0.23 2.24 20.15
N PHE A 269 -0.01 1.55 19.04
CA PHE A 269 -1.37 1.32 18.54
C PHE A 269 -1.46 -0.08 17.93
N SER A 270 -2.55 -0.78 18.22
CA SER A 270 -2.90 -2.03 17.57
C SER A 270 -4.40 -2.05 17.35
N GLY A 271 -4.83 -2.21 16.12
CA GLY A 271 -6.24 -2.23 15.78
C GLY A 271 -6.51 -1.81 14.35
N ASP A 272 -7.78 -1.60 14.05
CA ASP A 272 -8.23 -1.18 12.72
C ASP A 272 -8.14 0.34 12.54
N THR A 273 -7.87 0.74 11.32
CA THR A 273 -7.89 2.15 10.90
C THR A 273 -8.68 2.30 9.61
N ASP A 274 -9.44 3.38 9.54
CA ASP A 274 -10.09 3.87 8.34
C ASP A 274 -9.61 5.29 7.99
N ILE A 275 -8.40 5.63 8.45
CA ILE A 275 -7.84 6.97 8.26
C ILE A 275 -7.85 7.36 6.79
N PHE A 276 -8.41 8.51 6.49
CA PHE A 276 -8.44 9.11 5.17
C PHE A 276 -7.68 10.43 5.20
N ILE A 277 -6.51 10.46 4.57
CA ILE A 277 -5.66 11.65 4.51
C ILE A 277 -5.86 12.32 3.16
N TYR A 278 -6.31 13.58 3.20
CA TYR A 278 -6.50 14.43 2.04
C TYR A 278 -6.11 15.87 2.39
N PRO A 279 -5.98 16.79 1.42
CA PRO A 279 -5.55 18.15 1.69
C PRO A 279 -6.33 18.83 2.83
N GLY A 280 -5.60 19.44 3.75
CA GLY A 280 -6.12 20.02 5.00
C GLY A 280 -5.92 19.15 6.24
N ARG A 281 -5.54 17.91 6.08
CA ARG A 281 -5.19 17.02 7.21
C ARG A 281 -3.74 17.25 7.63
N PRO A 282 -3.47 17.46 8.94
CA PRO A 282 -2.11 17.65 9.43
C PRO A 282 -1.33 16.34 9.48
N PHE A 283 0.01 16.44 9.38
CA PHE A 283 0.93 15.34 9.62
C PHE A 283 1.68 15.60 10.92
N HIS A 284 1.65 14.64 11.84
CA HIS A 284 2.27 14.76 13.16
C HIS A 284 3.63 14.07 13.25
N VAL A 285 3.90 13.12 12.39
CA VAL A 285 5.09 12.24 12.49
C VAL A 285 5.97 12.33 11.26
N VAL A 286 5.42 12.22 10.07
CA VAL A 286 6.17 12.00 8.83
C VAL A 286 6.76 13.31 8.30
N ASP A 287 8.09 13.30 8.06
CA ASP A 287 8.84 14.44 7.52
C ASP A 287 9.19 14.30 6.05
N ALA A 288 9.36 13.07 5.58
CA ALA A 288 9.60 12.75 4.16
C ALA A 288 8.95 11.42 3.79
N LEU A 289 8.69 11.22 2.50
CA LEU A 289 7.92 10.10 1.99
C LEU A 289 8.58 9.50 0.75
N VAL A 290 8.74 8.18 0.77
CA VAL A 290 9.04 7.39 -0.43
C VAL A 290 7.74 6.71 -0.86
N THR A 291 7.32 6.92 -2.09
CA THR A 291 6.06 6.37 -2.60
C THR A 291 6.12 6.07 -4.09
N ASN A 292 5.28 5.15 -4.55
CA ASN A 292 5.05 4.95 -5.98
C ASN A 292 4.12 6.03 -6.53
N PHE A 293 3.96 6.07 -7.84
CA PHE A 293 2.96 6.90 -8.51
C PHE A 293 1.60 6.22 -8.44
N HIS A 294 0.58 7.00 -8.10
CA HIS A 294 -0.78 6.52 -7.88
C HIS A 294 -1.72 6.86 -9.04
N LEU A 295 -2.89 6.22 -9.06
CA LEU A 295 -3.93 6.44 -10.06
C LEU A 295 -4.54 7.83 -9.98
N PRO A 296 -5.04 8.35 -11.13
CA PRO A 296 -5.94 9.50 -11.12
C PRO A 296 -7.14 9.26 -10.18
N GLU A 297 -7.51 10.30 -9.45
CA GLU A 297 -8.67 10.30 -8.55
C GLU A 297 -8.60 9.30 -7.39
N SER A 298 -7.42 8.75 -7.09
CA SER A 298 -7.23 7.81 -5.99
C SER A 298 -7.04 8.49 -4.65
N THR A 299 -7.43 7.80 -3.57
CA THR A 299 -7.21 8.27 -2.20
C THR A 299 -5.73 8.46 -1.90
N LEU A 300 -4.84 7.69 -2.52
CA LEU A 300 -3.40 7.78 -2.31
C LEU A 300 -2.81 9.03 -2.98
N LEU A 301 -3.33 9.43 -4.13
CA LEU A 301 -2.97 10.72 -4.75
C LEU A 301 -3.42 11.89 -3.86
N MET A 302 -4.57 11.78 -3.20
CA MET A 302 -5.05 12.76 -2.25
C MET A 302 -4.13 12.87 -1.02
N LEU A 303 -3.62 11.75 -0.52
CA LEU A 303 -2.63 11.72 0.57
C LEU A 303 -1.34 12.43 0.18
N VAL A 304 -0.80 12.13 -1.00
CA VAL A 304 0.42 12.77 -1.51
C VAL A 304 0.20 14.29 -1.66
N SER A 305 -0.96 14.69 -2.16
CA SER A 305 -1.35 16.10 -2.30
C SER A 305 -1.46 16.82 -0.94
N ALA A 306 -1.94 16.12 0.07
CA ALA A 306 -1.97 16.65 1.44
C ALA A 306 -0.56 16.87 2.00
N PHE A 307 0.38 16.02 1.63
CA PHE A 307 1.76 16.06 2.10
C PHE A 307 2.62 17.11 1.39
N ALA A 308 2.57 17.14 0.08
CA ALA A 308 3.42 17.97 -0.78
C ALA A 308 2.77 19.29 -1.26
N GLY A 309 1.45 19.37 -1.17
CA GLY A 309 0.65 20.41 -1.81
C GLY A 309 0.00 19.89 -3.10
N TYR A 310 -1.20 20.37 -3.37
CA TYR A 310 -1.97 19.94 -4.55
C TYR A 310 -1.30 20.34 -5.86
N ALA A 311 -0.94 21.63 -6.00
CA ALA A 311 -0.32 22.12 -7.23
C ALA A 311 1.03 21.45 -7.50
N GLU A 312 1.85 21.28 -6.48
CA GLU A 312 3.17 20.68 -6.53
C GLU A 312 3.07 19.19 -6.93
N THR A 313 2.12 18.47 -6.34
CA THR A 313 1.87 17.06 -6.66
C THR A 313 1.39 16.90 -8.10
N MET A 314 0.41 17.70 -8.53
CA MET A 314 -0.13 17.59 -9.88
C MET A 314 0.92 17.96 -10.95
N ALA A 315 1.77 18.96 -10.67
CA ALA A 315 2.89 19.31 -11.53
C ALA A 315 3.91 18.16 -11.64
N ALA A 316 4.24 17.52 -10.53
CA ALA A 316 5.14 16.37 -10.51
C ALA A 316 4.57 15.19 -11.33
N TYR A 317 3.28 14.91 -11.20
CA TYR A 317 2.61 13.84 -11.95
C TYR A 317 2.57 14.14 -13.45
N ARG A 318 2.29 15.39 -13.85
CA ARG A 318 2.38 15.79 -15.27
C ARG A 318 3.79 15.60 -15.83
N ALA A 319 4.80 16.01 -15.09
CA ALA A 319 6.20 15.82 -15.49
C ALA A 319 6.54 14.33 -15.62
N ALA A 320 6.05 13.49 -14.70
CA ALA A 320 6.27 12.04 -14.75
C ALA A 320 5.63 11.41 -15.99
N VAL A 321 4.41 11.79 -16.34
CA VAL A 321 3.73 11.31 -17.55
C VAL A 321 4.49 11.77 -18.80
N GLU A 322 4.88 13.03 -18.89
CA GLU A 322 5.63 13.60 -20.04
C GLU A 322 6.98 12.90 -20.25
N GLN A 323 7.63 12.50 -19.18
CA GLN A 323 8.93 11.83 -19.23
C GLN A 323 8.85 10.31 -19.21
N GLY A 324 7.66 9.74 -19.35
CA GLY A 324 7.47 8.32 -19.51
C GLY A 324 7.79 7.48 -18.26
N TYR A 325 7.60 8.01 -17.06
CA TYR A 325 7.71 7.22 -15.85
C TYR A 325 6.68 6.10 -15.84
N ARG A 326 7.00 5.02 -15.16
CA ARG A 326 6.11 3.86 -14.97
C ARG A 326 5.26 4.07 -13.72
N PHE A 327 3.99 3.70 -13.81
CA PHE A 327 3.00 3.93 -12.77
C PHE A 327 2.57 2.64 -12.08
N PHE A 328 2.08 2.75 -10.86
CA PHE A 328 1.52 1.70 -10.01
C PHE A 328 2.54 0.80 -9.31
N SER A 329 2.07 -0.41 -8.95
CA SER A 329 2.75 -1.33 -8.04
C SER A 329 4.15 -1.71 -8.49
N TYR A 330 4.35 -1.95 -9.77
CA TYR A 330 5.64 -2.26 -10.38
C TYR A 330 6.29 -1.07 -11.09
N GLY A 331 5.76 0.12 -10.85
CA GLY A 331 6.26 1.36 -11.45
C GLY A 331 7.44 1.98 -10.73
N ASP A 332 7.67 3.24 -11.08
CA ASP A 332 8.75 4.05 -10.52
C ASP A 332 8.34 4.70 -9.19
N ALA A 333 9.22 5.46 -8.59
CA ALA A 333 9.04 6.01 -7.25
C ALA A 333 9.28 7.51 -7.19
N MET A 334 8.80 8.10 -6.08
CA MET A 334 9.06 9.48 -5.68
C MET A 334 9.73 9.51 -4.32
N PHE A 335 10.57 10.51 -4.11
CA PHE A 335 11.01 10.95 -2.79
C PHE A 335 10.50 12.37 -2.57
N ILE A 336 9.70 12.57 -1.53
CA ILE A 336 8.98 13.82 -1.29
C ILE A 336 9.32 14.34 0.09
N THR A 337 9.74 15.60 0.19
CA THR A 337 9.85 16.28 1.48
C THR A 337 8.55 17.02 1.79
N ARG A 338 8.21 17.10 3.09
CA ARG A 338 6.95 17.69 3.50
C ARG A 338 6.90 19.19 3.20
N ASN A 339 5.80 19.62 2.61
CA ASN A 339 5.48 21.05 2.50
C ASN A 339 4.93 21.52 3.85
N PRO A 340 5.53 22.55 4.49
CA PRO A 340 5.07 23.03 5.79
C PRO A 340 3.73 23.79 5.71
N ALA A 341 3.33 24.23 4.52
CA ALA A 341 2.08 24.97 4.29
C ALA A 341 1.40 24.46 2.99
N PRO A 342 1.02 23.18 2.93
CA PRO A 342 0.42 22.61 1.72
C PRO A 342 -0.94 23.23 1.45
N ARG A 343 -1.20 23.55 0.19
CA ARG A 343 -2.49 24.12 -0.26
C ARG A 343 -3.28 23.06 -0.99
N GLY A 344 -4.56 22.99 -0.73
CA GLY A 344 -5.50 22.14 -1.44
C GLY A 344 -6.04 22.80 -2.70
N PRO A 345 -6.84 22.08 -3.51
CA PRO A 345 -7.44 22.64 -4.73
C PRO A 345 -8.37 23.82 -4.46
N GLU A 346 -9.02 23.86 -3.30
CA GLU A 346 -9.92 24.95 -2.91
C GLU A 346 -9.17 26.26 -2.60
N ASP A 347 -7.91 26.15 -2.19
CA ASP A 347 -7.07 27.31 -1.87
C ASP A 347 -6.51 28.00 -3.11
N LEU A 348 -6.67 27.38 -4.29
CA LEU A 348 -6.16 27.85 -5.57
C LEU A 348 -7.27 28.37 -6.49
N ALA A 349 -8.54 28.28 -6.04
CA ALA A 349 -9.72 28.67 -6.81
C ALA A 349 -9.95 30.19 -6.78
#